data_21e45bcc81d74d434129aa397b0a5bcc
#
_entry.id   21e45bcc81d74d434129aa397b0a5bcc
#
_cell.length_a   1.000
_cell.length_b   1.000
_cell.length_c   1.000
_cell.angle_alpha   90.00
_cell.angle_beta   90.00
_cell.angle_gamma   90.00
#
_symmetry.space_group_name_H-M   'P 1'
#
loop_
_entity.id
_entity.type
_entity.pdbx_description
1 polymer ?
#
loop_
_entity_poly.entity_id
_entity_poly.type
_entity_poly.pdbx_seq_one_letter_code
_entity_poly.pdbx_strand_id
1 'polypeptide(L)'
;MKVDLSLLEDLLRCPFCGGKFNGTGTEIITNKLDYGILTCYCGCFPVVAGIPVLRRDKRSEKAITLIEGGRHFDALLTLIQPISITMPPIWRLSSFLPLGNRLRGLAHQKMLQEWRERIAALLLRMDQGDRVTVCELLDDYLSNKENYNYFAFRFGQPRHLVALSFASVIRQPQKMILDFCCGQGHITRSLVHQANDRRVIGVDHTFWGLYVAKRWVAPEGEYICCSADNSFPFADKVFSAVFCSDAFMYVENKRSCVRELNRITEEGVIILTGVRNKLIRNPYEGIPLPPEGYHALFHDLPHRIMADKDILDRYLRKEGPNLSIQPETAFLNQSPLLSIVASTQKDIFRDYGPFEKAPHAKGHLAINPLYTIEVVESDRGKIRLHRRFPSRFFEEDHSECKKFMPETIEVDSTVLSDLAGGKRTSAIERLIEQCIVLGIPDNYCRGPQPTPAA
;
A
#
# COMPACT_ATOMS: atom_id res chain seq x y z
N MET A 1 -3.84 19.15 3.47
CA MET A 1 -4.45 17.98 2.80
C MET A 1 -5.87 17.85 3.36
N LYS A 2 -6.87 18.04 2.54
CA LYS A 2 -8.26 18.17 3.03
C LYS A 2 -9.14 17.12 2.39
N VAL A 3 -10.10 16.57 3.13
CA VAL A 3 -11.12 15.68 2.58
C VAL A 3 -12.29 16.51 2.04
N ASP A 4 -12.86 16.08 0.92
CA ASP A 4 -14.03 16.73 0.34
C ASP A 4 -15.30 16.35 1.13
N LEU A 5 -16.04 17.34 1.62
CA LEU A 5 -17.28 17.11 2.37
C LEU A 5 -18.38 16.48 1.54
N SER A 6 -18.44 16.77 0.23
CA SER A 6 -19.41 16.11 -0.67
C SER A 6 -19.20 14.59 -0.72
N LEU A 7 -17.94 14.14 -0.68
CA LEU A 7 -17.60 12.73 -0.55
C LEU A 7 -18.20 12.12 0.73
N LEU A 8 -18.12 12.87 1.84
CA LEU A 8 -18.60 12.40 3.13
C LEU A 8 -20.13 12.24 3.15
N GLU A 9 -20.85 13.15 2.57
CA GLU A 9 -22.32 13.18 2.62
C GLU A 9 -22.96 12.12 1.70
N ASP A 10 -22.46 11.99 0.49
CA ASP A 10 -23.06 11.12 -0.52
C ASP A 10 -22.56 9.68 -0.44
N LEU A 11 -21.28 9.51 -0.19
CA LEU A 11 -20.60 8.22 -0.26
C LEU A 11 -20.55 7.51 1.10
N LEU A 12 -20.18 8.22 2.18
CA LEU A 12 -19.90 7.58 3.44
C LEU A 12 -21.15 7.21 4.22
N ARG A 13 -21.04 6.06 4.88
CA ARG A 13 -22.01 5.57 5.86
C ARG A 13 -21.27 5.14 7.12
N CYS A 14 -21.90 5.34 8.25
CA CYS A 14 -21.33 4.89 9.51
C CYS A 14 -21.22 3.35 9.53
N PRO A 15 -20.02 2.77 9.77
CA PRO A 15 -19.87 1.31 9.76
C PRO A 15 -20.56 0.62 10.93
N PHE A 16 -21.13 1.37 11.89
CA PHE A 16 -21.81 0.86 13.08
C PHE A 16 -23.33 0.98 13.03
N CYS A 17 -23.87 2.04 12.44
CA CYS A 17 -25.33 2.26 12.38
C CYS A 17 -25.88 2.44 10.96
N GLY A 18 -25.03 2.45 9.92
CA GLY A 18 -25.44 2.65 8.52
C GLY A 18 -25.87 4.08 8.17
N GLY A 19 -25.96 4.98 9.16
CA GLY A 19 -26.43 6.36 8.96
C GLY A 19 -25.41 7.25 8.22
N LYS A 20 -25.92 8.34 7.63
CA LYS A 20 -25.07 9.38 7.04
C LYS A 20 -24.30 10.15 8.12
N PHE A 21 -23.20 10.78 7.73
CA PHE A 21 -22.43 11.67 8.59
C PHE A 21 -22.77 13.12 8.37
N ASN A 22 -22.74 13.90 9.48
CA ASN A 22 -22.69 15.35 9.47
C ASN A 22 -21.29 15.78 9.93
N GLY A 23 -20.65 16.69 9.20
CA GLY A 23 -19.32 17.18 9.52
C GLY A 23 -19.37 18.50 10.29
N THR A 24 -18.65 18.60 11.41
CA THR A 24 -18.36 19.84 12.10
C THR A 24 -16.86 20.03 12.21
N GLY A 25 -16.31 21.21 11.92
CA GLY A 25 -14.88 21.45 12.00
C GLY A 25 -14.49 22.91 11.98
N THR A 26 -13.32 23.21 12.51
CA THR A 26 -12.80 24.57 12.70
C THR A 26 -12.24 25.22 11.42
N GLU A 27 -12.02 24.46 10.36
CA GLU A 27 -11.47 24.95 9.09
C GLU A 27 -12.21 24.37 7.88
N ILE A 28 -13.47 24.76 7.69
CA ILE A 28 -14.17 24.51 6.43
C ILE A 28 -13.79 25.65 5.45
N ILE A 29 -12.74 25.47 4.69
CA ILE A 29 -12.43 26.32 3.56
C ILE A 29 -12.82 25.58 2.28
N THR A 30 -13.76 26.12 1.51
CA THR A 30 -14.18 25.57 0.21
C THR A 30 -14.60 24.09 0.23
N ASN A 31 -15.50 23.70 1.13
CA ASN A 31 -16.03 22.34 1.23
C ASN A 31 -15.00 21.24 1.53
N LYS A 32 -13.86 21.55 2.14
CA LYS A 32 -12.78 20.62 2.47
C LYS A 32 -12.40 20.69 3.94
N LEU A 33 -12.28 19.53 4.58
CA LEU A 33 -11.98 19.40 6.01
C LEU A 33 -10.58 18.76 6.21
N ASP A 34 -9.71 19.42 6.98
CA ASP A 34 -8.40 18.88 7.37
C ASP A 34 -8.44 18.28 8.79
N TYR A 35 -8.99 19.01 9.73
CA TYR A 35 -9.24 18.56 11.10
C TYR A 35 -10.68 18.87 11.50
N GLY A 36 -11.36 17.87 12.09
CA GLY A 36 -12.74 18.05 12.54
C GLY A 36 -13.35 16.76 13.06
N ILE A 37 -14.66 16.78 13.24
CA ILE A 37 -15.42 15.69 13.82
C ILE A 37 -16.59 15.37 12.89
N LEU A 38 -16.72 14.09 12.50
CA LEU A 38 -17.90 13.55 11.84
C LEU A 38 -18.83 13.01 12.90
N THR A 39 -20.10 13.36 12.81
CA THR A 39 -21.15 12.90 13.73
C THR A 39 -22.19 12.08 12.98
N CYS A 40 -22.67 11.04 13.61
CA CYS A 40 -23.83 10.28 13.16
C CYS A 40 -24.72 9.97 14.37
N TYR A 41 -25.85 9.27 14.14
CA TYR A 41 -26.77 8.91 15.22
C TYR A 41 -26.11 8.16 16.37
N CYS A 42 -25.07 7.35 16.11
CA CYS A 42 -24.49 6.47 17.11
C CYS A 42 -23.15 6.96 17.70
N GLY A 43 -22.64 8.13 17.32
CA GLY A 43 -21.40 8.69 17.89
C GLY A 43 -20.61 9.60 16.97
N CYS A 44 -19.40 9.91 17.41
CA CYS A 44 -18.50 10.86 16.77
C CYS A 44 -17.21 10.15 16.31
N PHE A 45 -16.61 10.69 15.24
CA PHE A 45 -15.39 10.15 14.62
C PHE A 45 -14.47 11.29 14.20
N PRO A 46 -13.16 11.22 14.50
CA PRO A 46 -12.26 12.31 14.15
C PRO A 46 -11.89 12.30 12.67
N VAL A 47 -11.68 13.46 12.09
CA VAL A 47 -10.94 13.67 10.85
C VAL A 47 -9.60 14.28 11.23
N VAL A 48 -8.51 13.67 10.82
CA VAL A 48 -7.15 14.12 11.13
C VAL A 48 -6.32 14.13 9.85
N ALA A 49 -5.70 15.24 9.55
CA ALA A 49 -4.93 15.45 8.30
C ALA A 49 -5.75 15.08 7.04
N GLY A 50 -7.05 15.40 7.04
CA GLY A 50 -7.97 15.10 5.96
C GLY A 50 -8.27 13.60 5.78
N ILE A 51 -8.09 12.78 6.81
CA ILE A 51 -8.40 11.34 6.82
C ILE A 51 -9.47 11.08 7.88
N PRO A 52 -10.70 10.71 7.50
CA PRO A 52 -11.71 10.23 8.43
C PRO A 52 -11.26 8.93 9.13
N VAL A 53 -11.42 8.86 10.46
CA VAL A 53 -11.03 7.69 11.26
C VAL A 53 -12.29 7.04 11.83
N LEU A 54 -12.83 6.08 11.09
CA LEU A 54 -14.11 5.43 11.40
C LEU A 54 -13.93 4.21 12.29
N ARG A 55 -13.26 4.41 13.43
CA ARG A 55 -12.99 3.40 14.45
C ARG A 55 -13.43 3.88 15.83
N ARG A 56 -13.79 2.93 16.70
CA ARG A 56 -14.11 3.17 18.10
C ARG A 56 -13.02 2.58 18.98
N ASP A 57 -12.00 3.35 19.25
CA ASP A 57 -10.90 2.99 20.13
C ASP A 57 -10.42 4.20 20.94
N LYS A 58 -9.66 3.95 22.02
CA LYS A 58 -9.13 4.97 22.91
C LYS A 58 -8.31 6.07 22.20
N ARG A 59 -7.68 5.75 21.06
CA ARG A 59 -6.89 6.72 20.30
C ARG A 59 -7.80 7.66 19.52
N SER A 60 -8.85 7.12 18.91
CA SER A 60 -9.87 7.92 18.21
C SER A 60 -10.60 8.85 19.18
N GLU A 61 -10.99 8.36 20.35
CA GLU A 61 -11.61 9.19 21.41
C GLU A 61 -10.66 10.30 21.87
N LYS A 62 -9.38 9.96 22.12
CA LYS A 62 -8.38 10.97 22.50
C LYS A 62 -8.14 11.98 21.37
N ALA A 63 -8.15 11.56 20.11
CA ALA A 63 -8.00 12.48 18.98
C ALA A 63 -9.16 13.47 18.89
N ILE A 64 -10.42 13.04 19.16
CA ILE A 64 -11.58 13.93 19.24
C ILE A 64 -11.34 15.01 20.29
N THR A 65 -11.02 14.62 21.54
CA THR A 65 -10.76 15.59 22.62
C THR A 65 -9.64 16.57 22.28
N LEU A 66 -8.59 16.11 21.60
CA LEU A 66 -7.48 16.96 21.18
C LEU A 66 -7.91 17.96 20.08
N ILE A 67 -8.76 17.53 19.14
CA ILE A 67 -9.29 18.39 18.08
C ILE A 67 -10.20 19.46 18.69
N GLU A 68 -11.10 19.10 19.60
CA GLU A 68 -11.96 20.04 20.33
C GLU A 68 -11.15 21.10 21.10
N GLY A 69 -9.99 20.69 21.63
CA GLY A 69 -9.04 21.60 22.31
C GLY A 69 -8.09 22.35 21.37
N GLY A 70 -8.26 22.28 20.03
CA GLY A 70 -7.40 22.95 19.06
C GLY A 70 -6.00 22.32 18.90
N ARG A 71 -5.75 21.16 19.50
CA ARG A 71 -4.44 20.47 19.53
C ARG A 71 -4.27 19.51 18.36
N HIS A 72 -4.36 20.01 17.15
CA HIS A 72 -4.40 19.23 15.90
C HIS A 72 -3.14 18.38 15.70
N PHE A 73 -1.95 18.92 15.96
CA PHE A 73 -0.70 18.18 15.82
C PHE A 73 -0.58 17.03 16.82
N ASP A 74 -1.08 17.22 18.05
CA ASP A 74 -1.13 16.14 19.04
C ASP A 74 -2.14 15.04 18.67
N ALA A 75 -3.26 15.39 18.03
CA ALA A 75 -4.22 14.43 17.50
C ALA A 75 -3.55 13.57 16.41
N LEU A 76 -2.81 14.19 15.48
CA LEU A 76 -2.02 13.49 14.47
C LEU A 76 -1.03 12.52 15.10
N LEU A 77 -0.16 12.99 16.01
CA LEU A 77 0.82 12.14 16.70
C LEU A 77 0.18 11.01 17.50
N THR A 78 -1.04 11.19 18.01
CA THR A 78 -1.79 10.15 18.73
C THR A 78 -2.21 9.01 17.78
N LEU A 79 -2.68 9.34 16.57
CA LEU A 79 -3.16 8.35 15.61
C LEU A 79 -2.04 7.65 14.84
N ILE A 80 -0.93 8.33 14.53
CA ILE A 80 0.21 7.71 13.86
C ILE A 80 1.07 6.86 14.81
N GLN A 81 0.92 6.99 16.13
CA GLN A 81 1.70 6.22 17.09
C GLN A 81 1.59 4.71 16.84
N PRO A 82 2.70 3.93 16.82
CA PRO A 82 2.65 2.49 16.63
C PRO A 82 1.86 1.79 17.75
N ILE A 83 1.23 0.65 17.43
CA ILE A 83 0.45 -0.13 18.39
C ILE A 83 1.37 -0.70 19.47
N SER A 84 2.55 -1.15 19.08
CA SER A 84 3.58 -1.64 19.99
C SER A 84 4.95 -1.12 19.55
N ILE A 85 5.79 -0.80 20.53
CA ILE A 85 7.22 -0.56 20.30
C ILE A 85 7.96 -1.81 20.77
N THR A 86 8.79 -2.38 19.91
CA THR A 86 9.60 -3.55 20.26
C THR A 86 10.62 -3.15 21.30
N MET A 87 10.47 -3.71 22.50
CA MET A 87 11.45 -3.49 23.58
C MET A 87 12.70 -4.33 23.35
N PRO A 88 13.91 -3.78 23.64
CA PRO A 88 15.15 -4.55 23.60
C PRO A 88 15.05 -5.85 24.42
N PRO A 89 15.72 -6.94 24.02
CA PRO A 89 15.63 -8.24 24.68
C PRO A 89 15.95 -8.22 26.17
N ILE A 90 16.83 -7.31 26.62
CA ILE A 90 17.20 -7.14 28.04
C ILE A 90 15.98 -6.87 28.94
N TRP A 91 14.95 -6.21 28.42
CA TRP A 91 13.71 -5.94 29.17
C TRP A 91 12.80 -7.17 29.29
N ARG A 92 13.03 -8.24 28.52
CA ARG A 92 12.33 -9.52 28.69
C ARG A 92 12.74 -10.22 29.97
N LEU A 93 14.00 -10.04 30.41
CA LEU A 93 14.52 -10.60 31.67
C LEU A 93 13.96 -9.88 32.90
N SER A 94 13.55 -8.61 32.78
CA SER A 94 13.01 -7.84 33.91
C SER A 94 11.68 -8.38 34.47
N SER A 95 10.97 -9.24 33.71
CA SER A 95 9.72 -9.88 34.18
C SER A 95 9.92 -10.81 35.38
N PHE A 96 11.13 -11.25 35.64
CA PHE A 96 11.49 -12.09 36.81
C PHE A 96 11.81 -11.27 38.07
N LEU A 97 11.81 -9.94 38.01
CA LEU A 97 12.09 -9.07 39.14
C LEU A 97 10.77 -8.56 39.77
N PRO A 98 10.69 -8.41 41.11
CA PRO A 98 9.47 -7.96 41.80
C PRO A 98 8.93 -6.60 41.32
N LEU A 99 9.79 -5.69 40.84
CA LEU A 99 9.45 -4.39 40.26
C LEU A 99 9.50 -4.38 38.73
N GLY A 100 9.75 -5.52 38.09
CA GLY A 100 10.04 -5.61 36.65
C GLY A 100 8.92 -5.07 35.75
N ASN A 101 7.66 -5.33 36.10
CA ASN A 101 6.52 -4.81 35.31
C ASN A 101 6.40 -3.29 35.38
N ARG A 102 6.68 -2.68 36.52
CA ARG A 102 6.64 -1.22 36.70
C ARG A 102 7.80 -0.56 35.92
N LEU A 103 9.00 -1.13 36.00
CA LEU A 103 10.18 -0.66 35.26
C LEU A 103 9.97 -0.81 33.75
N ARG A 104 9.38 -1.93 33.29
CA ARG A 104 9.00 -2.11 31.87
C ARG A 104 7.99 -1.06 31.43
N GLY A 105 6.98 -0.75 32.24
CA GLY A 105 6.01 0.30 31.94
C GLY A 105 6.69 1.67 31.76
N LEU A 106 7.59 2.05 32.66
CA LEU A 106 8.34 3.30 32.59
C LEU A 106 9.25 3.35 31.36
N ALA A 107 9.98 2.25 31.08
CA ALA A 107 10.84 2.15 29.91
C ALA A 107 10.04 2.25 28.61
N HIS A 108 8.88 1.57 28.54
CA HIS A 108 7.99 1.66 27.39
C HIS A 108 7.45 3.09 27.18
N GLN A 109 7.06 3.78 28.25
CA GLN A 109 6.63 5.18 28.19
C GLN A 109 7.75 6.09 27.68
N LYS A 110 8.98 5.90 28.18
CA LYS A 110 10.14 6.67 27.73
C LYS A 110 10.41 6.43 26.25
N MET A 111 10.43 5.19 25.79
CA MET A 111 10.61 4.84 24.37
C MET A 111 9.52 5.45 23.49
N LEU A 112 8.26 5.46 23.95
CA LEU A 112 7.15 6.11 23.23
C LEU A 112 7.36 7.63 23.13
N GLN A 113 7.85 8.25 24.20
CA GLN A 113 8.12 9.67 24.21
C GLN A 113 9.27 10.03 23.26
N GLU A 114 10.37 9.29 23.29
CA GLU A 114 11.51 9.46 22.37
C GLU A 114 11.07 9.25 20.90
N TRP A 115 10.25 8.25 20.65
CA TRP A 115 9.67 8.03 19.32
C TRP A 115 8.82 9.23 18.89
N ARG A 116 7.94 9.72 19.79
CA ARG A 116 7.08 10.87 19.52
C ARG A 116 7.88 12.11 19.17
N GLU A 117 8.96 12.38 19.90
CA GLU A 117 9.85 13.52 19.66
C GLU A 117 10.56 13.41 18.31
N ARG A 118 11.09 12.22 17.95
CA ARG A 118 11.73 12.02 16.64
C ARG A 118 10.75 12.22 15.49
N ILE A 119 9.59 11.60 15.53
CA ILE A 119 8.58 11.74 14.47
C ILE A 119 8.08 13.20 14.40
N ALA A 120 7.85 13.85 15.53
CA ALA A 120 7.46 15.26 15.55
C ALA A 120 8.53 16.14 14.89
N ALA A 121 9.81 15.92 15.18
CA ALA A 121 10.91 16.65 14.55
C ALA A 121 10.97 16.45 13.04
N LEU A 122 10.77 15.21 12.56
CA LEU A 122 10.71 14.93 11.12
C LEU A 122 9.53 15.64 10.43
N LEU A 123 8.35 15.60 11.02
CA LEU A 123 7.16 16.26 10.46
C LEU A 123 7.31 17.79 10.46
N LEU A 124 7.89 18.37 11.51
CA LEU A 124 8.15 19.83 11.59
C LEU A 124 9.19 20.28 10.55
N ARG A 125 10.28 19.51 10.34
CA ARG A 125 11.24 19.78 9.27
C ARG A 125 10.57 19.81 7.90
N MET A 126 9.68 18.85 7.64
CA MET A 126 8.94 18.78 6.40
C MET A 126 8.01 19.99 6.20
N ASP A 127 7.33 20.45 7.28
CA ASP A 127 6.47 21.63 7.22
C ASP A 127 7.28 22.93 7.02
N GLN A 128 8.56 22.93 7.38
CA GLN A 128 9.54 23.99 7.10
C GLN A 128 10.10 23.95 5.68
N GLY A 129 9.72 22.93 4.89
CA GLY A 129 10.14 22.78 3.50
C GLY A 129 11.34 21.85 3.29
N ASP A 130 11.84 21.21 4.33
CA ASP A 130 12.91 20.21 4.19
C ASP A 130 12.40 18.98 3.45
N ARG A 131 13.27 18.42 2.63
CA ARG A 131 13.00 17.16 1.93
C ARG A 131 13.13 15.97 2.87
N VAL A 132 12.02 15.49 3.43
CA VAL A 132 11.94 14.25 4.20
C VAL A 132 11.41 13.14 3.31
N THR A 133 12.13 12.01 3.24
CA THR A 133 11.73 10.85 2.42
C THR A 133 10.89 9.86 3.21
N VAL A 134 10.12 9.02 2.48
CA VAL A 134 9.38 7.90 3.08
C VAL A 134 10.34 6.95 3.79
N CYS A 135 11.50 6.66 3.20
CA CYS A 135 12.48 5.75 3.79
C CYS A 135 13.07 6.27 5.11
N GLU A 136 13.31 7.59 5.24
CA GLU A 136 13.71 8.20 6.52
C GLU A 136 12.61 8.06 7.58
N LEU A 137 11.35 8.32 7.20
CA LEU A 137 10.23 8.15 8.12
C LEU A 137 10.06 6.68 8.53
N LEU A 138 10.18 5.73 7.61
CA LEU A 138 10.05 4.30 7.89
C LEU A 138 11.17 3.79 8.81
N ASP A 139 12.39 4.28 8.67
CA ASP A 139 13.53 3.90 9.51
C ASP A 139 13.32 4.32 10.96
N ASP A 140 12.76 5.50 11.19
CA ASP A 140 12.38 5.98 12.53
C ASP A 140 11.10 5.34 13.07
N TYR A 141 10.16 4.98 12.18
CA TYR A 141 8.85 4.45 12.58
C TYR A 141 8.86 2.95 12.85
N LEU A 142 9.54 2.16 12.01
CA LEU A 142 9.49 0.70 12.03
C LEU A 142 10.69 0.15 12.80
N SER A 143 10.42 -0.48 13.95
CA SER A 143 11.43 -1.21 14.71
C SER A 143 11.82 -2.56 14.08
N ASN A 144 11.00 -3.09 13.16
CA ASN A 144 11.22 -4.35 12.46
C ASN A 144 11.81 -4.10 11.07
N LYS A 145 13.05 -4.57 10.85
CA LYS A 145 13.76 -4.38 9.59
C LYS A 145 13.09 -5.05 8.39
N GLU A 146 12.43 -6.18 8.58
CA GLU A 146 11.72 -6.87 7.49
C GLU A 146 10.48 -6.08 7.06
N ASN A 147 9.76 -5.47 8.00
CA ASN A 147 8.67 -4.55 7.66
C ASN A 147 9.17 -3.31 6.91
N TYR A 148 10.32 -2.76 7.33
CA TYR A 148 10.98 -1.69 6.58
C TYR A 148 11.29 -2.14 5.15
N ASN A 149 11.95 -3.28 4.99
CA ASN A 149 12.33 -3.82 3.69
C ASN A 149 11.11 -4.04 2.78
N TYR A 150 10.02 -4.59 3.35
CA TYR A 150 8.77 -4.79 2.61
C TYR A 150 8.25 -3.49 2.00
N PHE A 151 8.22 -2.40 2.74
CA PHE A 151 7.72 -1.12 2.25
C PHE A 151 8.74 -0.39 1.38
N ALA A 152 9.99 -0.27 1.81
CA ALA A 152 11.02 0.49 1.10
C ALA A 152 11.28 -0.03 -0.33
N PHE A 153 11.17 -1.35 -0.53
CA PHE A 153 11.41 -2.00 -1.82
C PHE A 153 10.14 -2.42 -2.57
N ARG A 154 8.95 -1.97 -2.13
CA ARG A 154 7.66 -2.45 -2.63
C ARG A 154 7.49 -2.32 -4.14
N PHE A 155 7.89 -1.21 -4.76
CA PHE A 155 7.68 -0.95 -6.18
C PHE A 155 8.34 -1.95 -7.14
N GLY A 156 9.43 -2.59 -6.73
CA GLY A 156 10.15 -3.62 -7.52
C GLY A 156 9.75 -5.06 -7.18
N GLN A 157 8.84 -5.29 -6.24
CA GLN A 157 8.47 -6.65 -5.83
C GLN A 157 7.60 -7.35 -6.88
N PRO A 158 7.77 -8.67 -7.09
CA PRO A 158 6.95 -9.46 -8.03
C PRO A 158 5.45 -9.31 -7.77
N ARG A 159 5.01 -9.30 -6.52
CA ARG A 159 3.60 -9.12 -6.13
C ARG A 159 3.04 -7.76 -6.56
N HIS A 160 3.87 -6.71 -6.54
CA HIS A 160 3.47 -5.40 -7.04
C HIS A 160 3.27 -5.43 -8.56
N LEU A 161 4.18 -6.07 -9.30
CA LEU A 161 4.06 -6.21 -10.76
C LEU A 161 2.82 -7.02 -11.15
N VAL A 162 2.53 -8.11 -10.41
CA VAL A 162 1.29 -8.89 -10.57
C VAL A 162 0.07 -7.99 -10.39
N ALA A 163 0.03 -7.19 -9.33
CA ALA A 163 -1.08 -6.27 -9.09
C ALA A 163 -1.23 -5.25 -10.22
N LEU A 164 -0.13 -4.70 -10.73
CA LEU A 164 -0.14 -3.75 -11.85
C LEU A 164 -0.71 -4.35 -13.14
N SER A 165 -0.55 -5.66 -13.37
CA SER A 165 -1.10 -6.35 -14.52
C SER A 165 -2.62 -6.22 -14.62
N PHE A 166 -3.31 -6.19 -13.48
CA PHE A 166 -4.77 -6.10 -13.42
C PHE A 166 -5.34 -4.69 -13.63
N ALA A 167 -4.51 -3.68 -13.71
CA ALA A 167 -5.00 -2.34 -13.99
C ALA A 167 -5.72 -2.21 -15.35
N SER A 168 -5.34 -3.06 -16.32
CA SER A 168 -6.01 -3.17 -17.62
C SER A 168 -7.43 -3.72 -17.53
N VAL A 169 -7.77 -4.42 -16.45
CA VAL A 169 -9.09 -5.00 -16.20
C VAL A 169 -10.11 -3.94 -15.78
N ILE A 170 -9.67 -2.82 -15.22
CA ILE A 170 -10.52 -1.75 -14.74
C ILE A 170 -10.91 -0.83 -15.90
N ARG A 171 -12.13 -0.96 -16.43
CA ARG A 171 -12.53 -0.34 -17.69
C ARG A 171 -13.36 0.94 -17.62
N GLN A 172 -14.15 1.12 -16.59
CA GLN A 172 -15.12 2.22 -16.58
C GLN A 172 -14.47 3.55 -16.18
N PRO A 173 -14.33 4.53 -17.08
CA PRO A 173 -13.52 5.74 -16.85
C PRO A 173 -14.12 6.74 -15.84
N GLN A 174 -15.40 6.68 -15.55
CA GLN A 174 -16.11 7.75 -14.81
C GLN A 174 -16.53 7.38 -13.39
N LYS A 175 -16.24 6.15 -12.92
CA LYS A 175 -16.67 5.68 -11.60
C LYS A 175 -15.46 5.53 -10.64
N MET A 176 -15.76 5.61 -9.34
CA MET A 176 -14.76 5.49 -8.27
C MET A 176 -14.14 4.10 -8.20
N ILE A 177 -12.88 4.05 -7.78
CA ILE A 177 -12.14 2.82 -7.51
C ILE A 177 -11.81 2.77 -6.02
N LEU A 178 -12.01 1.63 -5.39
CA LEU A 178 -11.59 1.36 -4.01
C LEU A 178 -10.29 0.55 -4.01
N ASP A 179 -9.24 1.07 -3.37
CA ASP A 179 -8.07 0.30 -2.97
C ASP A 179 -8.25 -0.14 -1.51
N PHE A 180 -8.66 -1.38 -1.35
CA PHE A 180 -9.04 -1.98 -0.07
C PHE A 180 -7.84 -2.63 0.61
N CYS A 181 -7.59 -2.30 1.89
CA CYS A 181 -6.36 -2.63 2.61
C CYS A 181 -5.12 -2.05 1.90
N CYS A 182 -5.19 -0.77 1.54
CA CYS A 182 -4.21 -0.11 0.67
C CYS A 182 -2.83 0.11 1.31
N GLY A 183 -2.70 -0.07 2.64
CA GLY A 183 -1.46 0.16 3.38
C GLY A 183 -0.91 1.57 3.17
N GLN A 184 0.28 1.67 2.59
CA GLN A 184 0.93 2.95 2.27
C GLN A 184 0.62 3.47 0.85
N GLY A 185 -0.43 2.95 0.18
CA GLY A 185 -0.93 3.48 -1.07
C GLY A 185 -0.10 3.17 -2.33
N HIS A 186 0.73 2.12 -2.33
CA HIS A 186 1.53 1.77 -3.51
C HIS A 186 0.67 1.40 -4.72
N ILE A 187 -0.43 0.66 -4.51
CA ILE A 187 -1.40 0.36 -5.55
C ILE A 187 -2.30 1.56 -5.81
N THR A 188 -2.73 2.29 -4.77
CA THR A 188 -3.47 3.55 -4.91
C THR A 188 -2.78 4.48 -5.91
N ARG A 189 -1.45 4.67 -5.77
CA ARG A 189 -0.65 5.48 -6.71
C ARG A 189 -0.79 5.00 -8.16
N SER A 190 -0.67 3.70 -8.37
CA SER A 190 -0.76 3.13 -9.71
C SER A 190 -2.17 3.29 -10.29
N LEU A 191 -3.19 3.12 -9.46
CA LEU A 191 -4.59 3.32 -9.86
C LEU A 191 -4.87 4.78 -10.20
N VAL A 192 -4.41 5.74 -9.39
CA VAL A 192 -4.52 7.18 -9.66
C VAL A 192 -3.86 7.55 -10.98
N HIS A 193 -2.60 7.12 -11.19
CA HIS A 193 -1.87 7.44 -12.41
C HIS A 193 -2.41 6.77 -13.68
N GLN A 194 -3.24 5.73 -13.54
CA GLN A 194 -3.89 5.07 -14.66
C GLN A 194 -5.31 5.58 -14.91
N ALA A 195 -5.89 6.16 -13.91
CA ALA A 195 -7.26 6.62 -13.93
C ALA A 195 -7.31 8.06 -14.41
N ASN A 196 -7.38 8.29 -15.72
CA ASN A 196 -7.72 9.62 -16.24
C ASN A 196 -9.05 10.05 -15.57
N ASP A 197 -9.01 11.05 -14.68
CA ASP A 197 -10.13 11.67 -13.98
C ASP A 197 -10.95 10.77 -13.02
N ARG A 198 -10.48 9.59 -12.65
CA ARG A 198 -11.17 8.72 -11.67
C ARG A 198 -10.76 9.07 -10.25
N ARG A 199 -11.73 9.06 -9.35
CA ARG A 199 -11.44 9.12 -7.90
C ARG A 199 -10.99 7.74 -7.43
N VAL A 200 -9.87 7.69 -6.73
CA VAL A 200 -9.37 6.48 -6.08
C VAL A 200 -9.41 6.69 -4.58
N ILE A 201 -10.12 5.81 -3.88
CA ILE A 201 -10.25 5.83 -2.43
C ILE A 201 -9.44 4.69 -1.86
N GLY A 202 -8.45 5.00 -1.02
CA GLY A 202 -7.68 4.03 -0.27
C GLY A 202 -8.28 3.83 1.13
N VAL A 203 -8.51 2.58 1.53
CA VAL A 203 -8.93 2.28 2.90
C VAL A 203 -7.96 1.30 3.56
N ASP A 204 -7.67 1.56 4.83
CA ASP A 204 -6.86 0.66 5.67
C ASP A 204 -7.24 0.87 7.14
N HIS A 205 -6.95 -0.11 7.99
CA HIS A 205 -7.14 0.02 9.43
C HIS A 205 -6.00 0.78 10.11
N THR A 206 -4.87 0.95 9.41
CA THR A 206 -3.63 1.52 9.93
C THR A 206 -3.50 2.98 9.54
N PHE A 207 -3.86 3.88 10.44
CA PHE A 207 -3.87 5.34 10.16
C PHE A 207 -2.51 5.85 9.67
N TRP A 208 -1.39 5.41 10.26
CA TRP A 208 -0.06 5.88 9.85
C TRP A 208 0.25 5.52 8.40
N GLY A 209 -0.16 4.32 7.94
CA GLY A 209 -0.01 3.91 6.55
C GLY A 209 -0.75 4.83 5.60
N LEU A 210 -2.02 5.16 5.92
CA LEU A 210 -2.83 6.11 5.15
C LEU A 210 -2.25 7.53 5.16
N TYR A 211 -1.66 7.94 6.27
CA TYR A 211 -0.99 9.24 6.36
C TYR A 211 0.23 9.29 5.44
N VAL A 212 1.05 8.23 5.41
CA VAL A 212 2.17 8.09 4.47
C VAL A 212 1.68 8.07 3.02
N ALA A 213 0.63 7.29 2.73
CA ALA A 213 0.02 7.26 1.41
C ALA A 213 -0.38 8.65 0.92
N LYS A 214 -1.12 9.37 1.74
CA LYS A 214 -1.64 10.71 1.43
C LYS A 214 -0.55 11.77 1.33
N ARG A 215 0.53 11.66 2.10
CA ARG A 215 1.56 12.70 2.17
C ARG A 215 2.68 12.52 1.15
N TRP A 216 3.04 11.28 0.80
CA TRP A 216 4.21 10.98 -0.04
C TRP A 216 3.94 10.09 -1.25
N VAL A 217 3.11 9.03 -1.07
CA VAL A 217 3.07 7.95 -2.07
C VAL A 217 2.04 8.24 -3.16
N ALA A 218 0.83 8.61 -2.78
CA ALA A 218 -0.27 8.91 -3.70
C ALA A 218 -1.14 10.06 -3.13
N PRO A 219 -0.63 11.30 -3.12
CA PRO A 219 -1.32 12.45 -2.53
C PRO A 219 -2.63 12.80 -3.23
N GLU A 220 -2.83 12.36 -4.46
CA GLU A 220 -4.05 12.55 -5.24
C GLU A 220 -5.19 11.61 -4.81
N GLY A 221 -4.86 10.52 -4.09
CA GLY A 221 -5.84 9.59 -3.53
C GLY A 221 -6.60 10.19 -2.34
N GLU A 222 -7.78 9.67 -2.11
CA GLU A 222 -8.57 9.95 -0.91
C GLU A 222 -8.47 8.77 0.06
N TYR A 223 -8.45 9.02 1.37
CA TYR A 223 -8.14 7.98 2.33
C TYR A 223 -9.12 7.97 3.50
N ILE A 224 -9.51 6.76 3.94
CA ILE A 224 -10.41 6.54 5.07
C ILE A 224 -9.84 5.43 5.95
N CYS A 225 -9.71 5.70 7.24
CA CYS A 225 -9.25 4.71 8.21
C CYS A 225 -10.44 3.94 8.78
N CYS A 226 -10.57 2.66 8.42
CA CYS A 226 -11.63 1.77 8.91
C CYS A 226 -11.17 0.31 9.00
N SER A 227 -11.92 -0.54 9.71
CA SER A 227 -11.64 -1.97 9.78
C SER A 227 -12.31 -2.73 8.63
N ALA A 228 -11.62 -3.75 8.14
CA ALA A 228 -12.13 -4.71 7.15
C ALA A 228 -13.15 -5.71 7.72
N ASP A 229 -13.21 -5.85 9.04
CA ASP A 229 -14.04 -6.83 9.74
C ASP A 229 -15.41 -6.26 10.16
N ASN A 230 -15.63 -4.95 9.92
CA ASN A 230 -16.91 -4.28 10.10
C ASN A 230 -17.65 -4.13 8.77
N SER A 231 -18.90 -3.63 8.82
CA SER A 231 -19.58 -3.14 7.61
C SER A 231 -18.74 -2.03 6.97
N PHE A 232 -18.61 -2.07 5.65
CA PHE A 232 -17.82 -1.04 4.96
C PHE A 232 -18.53 0.30 4.99
N PRO A 233 -17.79 1.38 5.22
CA PRO A 233 -18.37 2.69 5.43
C PRO A 233 -18.81 3.37 4.14
N PHE A 234 -19.47 2.63 3.23
CA PHE A 234 -19.90 3.12 1.94
C PHE A 234 -21.36 2.79 1.64
N ALA A 235 -22.00 3.65 0.85
CA ALA A 235 -23.29 3.37 0.26
C ALA A 235 -23.19 2.18 -0.72
N ASP A 236 -24.35 1.61 -1.09
CA ASP A 236 -24.41 0.51 -2.03
C ASP A 236 -24.01 0.96 -3.44
N LYS A 237 -23.33 0.09 -4.19
CA LYS A 237 -23.09 0.24 -5.64
C LYS A 237 -22.36 1.52 -6.06
N VAL A 238 -21.39 1.97 -5.26
CA VAL A 238 -20.66 3.22 -5.54
C VAL A 238 -19.34 3.03 -6.28
N PHE A 239 -18.78 1.82 -6.26
CA PHE A 239 -17.48 1.54 -6.91
C PHE A 239 -17.64 0.73 -8.19
N SER A 240 -16.90 1.09 -9.23
CA SER A 240 -16.75 0.29 -10.47
C SER A 240 -15.68 -0.77 -10.36
N ALA A 241 -14.75 -0.62 -9.43
CA ALA A 241 -13.75 -1.61 -9.13
C ALA A 241 -13.32 -1.57 -7.67
N VAL A 242 -13.08 -2.72 -7.11
CA VAL A 242 -12.42 -2.89 -5.82
C VAL A 242 -11.12 -3.66 -6.03
N PHE A 243 -10.04 -3.12 -5.51
CA PHE A 243 -8.72 -3.73 -5.57
C PHE A 243 -8.23 -4.03 -4.15
N CYS A 244 -7.63 -5.22 -3.94
CA CYS A 244 -6.93 -5.57 -2.70
C CYS A 244 -5.66 -6.35 -3.05
N SER A 245 -4.51 -5.86 -2.64
CA SER A 245 -3.23 -6.51 -2.95
C SER A 245 -2.49 -6.94 -1.70
N ASP A 246 -2.15 -8.24 -1.64
CA ASP A 246 -1.28 -8.85 -0.60
C ASP A 246 -1.79 -8.65 0.84
N ALA A 247 -3.12 -8.55 1.02
CA ALA A 247 -3.73 -8.24 2.32
C ALA A 247 -4.96 -9.10 2.68
N PHE A 248 -5.67 -9.67 1.71
CA PHE A 248 -6.92 -10.38 1.97
C PHE A 248 -6.79 -11.56 2.94
N MET A 249 -5.59 -12.14 3.08
CA MET A 249 -5.32 -13.20 4.05
C MET A 249 -5.48 -12.76 5.52
N TYR A 250 -5.32 -11.46 5.82
CA TYR A 250 -5.45 -10.91 7.17
C TYR A 250 -6.90 -10.61 7.58
N VAL A 251 -7.84 -10.59 6.64
CA VAL A 251 -9.26 -10.41 6.92
C VAL A 251 -9.79 -11.62 7.68
N GLU A 252 -10.33 -11.42 8.87
CA GLU A 252 -10.82 -12.52 9.71
C GLU A 252 -12.11 -13.11 9.15
N ASN A 253 -13.12 -12.29 8.91
CA ASN A 253 -14.41 -12.74 8.38
C ASN A 253 -14.51 -12.54 6.86
N LYS A 254 -13.79 -13.39 6.10
CA LYS A 254 -13.74 -13.32 4.63
C LYS A 254 -15.10 -13.37 3.94
N ARG A 255 -16.05 -14.17 4.48
CA ARG A 255 -17.40 -14.27 3.89
C ARG A 255 -18.17 -12.96 4.04
N SER A 256 -18.11 -12.33 5.21
CA SER A 256 -18.73 -11.02 5.42
C SER A 256 -18.06 -9.95 4.54
N CYS A 257 -16.74 -9.98 4.47
CA CYS A 257 -15.97 -9.08 3.61
C CYS A 257 -16.39 -9.20 2.15
N VAL A 258 -16.47 -10.41 1.57
CA VAL A 258 -16.88 -10.60 0.17
C VAL A 258 -18.31 -10.11 -0.05
N ARG A 259 -19.24 -10.31 0.89
CA ARG A 259 -20.59 -9.76 0.79
C ARG A 259 -20.59 -8.24 0.76
N GLU A 260 -19.79 -7.59 1.61
CA GLU A 260 -19.63 -6.13 1.63
C GLU A 260 -18.99 -5.61 0.35
N LEU A 261 -17.91 -6.28 -0.14
CA LEU A 261 -17.30 -5.94 -1.43
C LEU A 261 -18.35 -5.98 -2.56
N ASN A 262 -19.17 -7.02 -2.60
CA ASN A 262 -20.25 -7.14 -3.60
C ASN A 262 -21.33 -6.07 -3.42
N ARG A 263 -21.70 -5.73 -2.18
CA ARG A 263 -22.70 -4.69 -1.89
C ARG A 263 -22.29 -3.32 -2.41
N ILE A 264 -21.01 -2.94 -2.19
CA ILE A 264 -20.48 -1.62 -2.56
C ILE A 264 -20.09 -1.52 -4.04
N THR A 265 -19.92 -2.67 -4.72
CA THR A 265 -19.52 -2.72 -6.13
C THR A 265 -20.77 -2.81 -7.00
N GLU A 266 -21.02 -1.76 -7.76
CA GLU A 266 -22.01 -1.82 -8.84
C GLU A 266 -21.42 -2.64 -9.99
N GLU A 267 -22.20 -3.12 -10.94
CA GLU A 267 -21.71 -3.81 -12.16
C GLU A 267 -20.19 -3.61 -12.46
N GLY A 268 -19.35 -3.98 -11.54
CA GLY A 268 -17.92 -3.71 -11.52
C GLY A 268 -17.11 -4.98 -11.33
N VAL A 269 -15.87 -4.81 -10.94
CA VAL A 269 -14.92 -5.91 -10.76
C VAL A 269 -14.29 -5.87 -9.36
N ILE A 270 -14.20 -7.04 -8.73
CA ILE A 270 -13.44 -7.28 -7.50
C ILE A 270 -12.15 -7.99 -7.88
N ILE A 271 -11.01 -7.41 -7.53
CA ILE A 271 -9.66 -7.92 -7.85
C ILE A 271 -8.89 -8.09 -6.54
N LEU A 272 -8.53 -9.33 -6.22
CA LEU A 272 -7.70 -9.67 -5.06
C LEU A 272 -6.41 -10.30 -5.59
N THR A 273 -5.24 -9.73 -5.27
CA THR A 273 -3.94 -10.25 -5.71
C THR A 273 -3.04 -10.58 -4.52
N GLY A 274 -2.06 -11.46 -4.74
CA GLY A 274 -1.15 -11.87 -3.66
C GLY A 274 -1.84 -12.65 -2.55
N VAL A 275 -2.94 -13.33 -2.86
CA VAL A 275 -3.71 -14.12 -1.89
C VAL A 275 -2.96 -15.43 -1.61
N ARG A 276 -2.65 -15.68 -0.33
CA ARG A 276 -1.88 -16.86 0.07
C ARG A 276 -2.70 -18.14 -0.02
N ASN A 277 -2.04 -19.21 -0.51
CA ASN A 277 -2.60 -20.56 -0.54
C ASN A 277 -2.27 -21.29 0.77
N LYS A 278 -3.29 -21.74 1.51
CA LYS A 278 -3.12 -22.49 2.76
C LYS A 278 -2.38 -23.82 2.59
N LEU A 279 -2.42 -24.42 1.42
CA LEU A 279 -1.76 -25.72 1.13
C LEU A 279 -0.24 -25.59 1.07
N ILE A 280 0.28 -24.40 0.87
CA ILE A 280 1.71 -24.12 0.77
C ILE A 280 2.19 -23.44 2.05
N ARG A 281 3.38 -23.84 2.53
CA ARG A 281 3.96 -23.23 3.73
C ARG A 281 4.08 -21.71 3.55
N ASN A 282 3.52 -20.98 4.50
CA ASN A 282 3.53 -19.52 4.54
C ASN A 282 4.25 -19.06 5.81
N PRO A 283 5.30 -18.21 5.71
CA PRO A 283 6.00 -17.67 6.86
C PRO A 283 5.26 -16.51 7.55
N TYR A 284 4.21 -16.00 6.95
CA TYR A 284 3.46 -14.85 7.45
C TYR A 284 2.24 -15.28 8.28
N GLU A 285 1.87 -14.44 9.23
CA GLU A 285 0.60 -14.56 9.95
C GLU A 285 -0.59 -14.33 9.00
N GLY A 286 -1.78 -14.77 9.41
CA GLY A 286 -3.00 -14.62 8.65
C GLY A 286 -3.82 -15.91 8.60
N ILE A 287 -4.96 -15.85 7.94
CA ILE A 287 -5.92 -16.94 7.80
C ILE A 287 -6.14 -17.25 6.31
N PRO A 288 -5.15 -17.78 5.59
CA PRO A 288 -5.31 -18.14 4.19
C PRO A 288 -6.27 -19.34 4.04
N LEU A 289 -6.88 -19.45 2.86
CA LEU A 289 -7.70 -20.59 2.46
C LEU A 289 -7.00 -21.39 1.35
N PRO A 290 -7.36 -22.66 1.15
CA PRO A 290 -6.97 -23.37 -0.07
C PRO A 290 -7.75 -22.81 -1.28
N PRO A 291 -7.32 -23.08 -2.53
CA PRO A 291 -8.01 -22.63 -3.74
C PRO A 291 -9.51 -22.95 -3.75
N GLU A 292 -9.88 -24.16 -3.34
CA GLU A 292 -11.29 -24.57 -3.22
C GLU A 292 -12.07 -23.71 -2.20
N GLY A 293 -11.43 -23.34 -1.09
CA GLY A 293 -12.04 -22.43 -0.08
C GLY A 293 -12.28 -21.03 -0.65
N TYR A 294 -11.39 -20.54 -1.51
CA TYR A 294 -11.61 -19.28 -2.20
C TYR A 294 -12.70 -19.39 -3.27
N HIS A 295 -12.78 -20.48 -4.02
CA HIS A 295 -13.92 -20.75 -4.92
C HIS A 295 -15.25 -20.72 -4.15
N ALA A 296 -15.31 -21.34 -2.99
CA ALA A 296 -16.51 -21.36 -2.16
C ALA A 296 -16.91 -19.99 -1.62
N LEU A 297 -15.96 -19.06 -1.43
CA LEU A 297 -16.27 -17.67 -1.02
C LEU A 297 -16.99 -16.87 -2.11
N PHE A 298 -16.67 -17.16 -3.38
CA PHE A 298 -17.19 -16.44 -4.55
C PHE A 298 -18.23 -17.24 -5.33
N HIS A 299 -18.82 -18.30 -4.75
CA HIS A 299 -19.74 -19.20 -5.48
C HIS A 299 -20.94 -18.48 -6.10
N ASP A 300 -21.42 -17.38 -5.50
CA ASP A 300 -22.54 -16.58 -6.01
C ASP A 300 -22.14 -15.57 -7.10
N LEU A 301 -20.84 -15.46 -7.39
CA LEU A 301 -20.30 -14.52 -8.39
C LEU A 301 -19.47 -15.27 -9.43
N PRO A 302 -19.64 -14.99 -10.72
CA PRO A 302 -18.69 -15.42 -11.73
C PRO A 302 -17.28 -14.94 -11.36
N HIS A 303 -16.31 -15.86 -11.32
CA HIS A 303 -14.95 -15.51 -10.90
C HIS A 303 -13.89 -16.38 -11.60
N ARG A 304 -12.63 -15.93 -11.52
CA ARG A 304 -11.44 -16.69 -11.91
C ARG A 304 -10.43 -16.63 -10.78
N ILE A 305 -9.78 -17.76 -10.51
CA ILE A 305 -8.62 -17.87 -9.64
C ILE A 305 -7.43 -18.26 -10.49
N MET A 306 -6.33 -17.54 -10.35
CA MET A 306 -5.13 -17.72 -11.16
C MET A 306 -3.90 -17.75 -10.27
N ALA A 307 -2.83 -18.40 -10.76
CA ALA A 307 -1.53 -18.38 -10.11
C ALA A 307 -0.83 -17.03 -10.39
N ASP A 308 -0.34 -16.36 -9.36
CA ASP A 308 0.41 -15.10 -9.51
C ASP A 308 1.65 -15.25 -10.40
N LYS A 309 2.26 -16.44 -10.38
CA LYS A 309 3.42 -16.74 -11.22
C LYS A 309 3.10 -16.60 -12.72
N ASP A 310 1.96 -17.13 -13.17
CA ASP A 310 1.58 -17.05 -14.58
C ASP A 310 1.26 -15.61 -15.00
N ILE A 311 0.66 -14.85 -14.09
CA ILE A 311 0.38 -13.42 -14.30
C ILE A 311 1.69 -12.64 -14.40
N LEU A 312 2.66 -12.93 -13.53
CA LEU A 312 3.99 -12.31 -13.58
C LEU A 312 4.71 -12.64 -14.89
N ASP A 313 4.71 -13.91 -15.29
CA ASP A 313 5.34 -14.36 -16.54
C ASP A 313 4.72 -13.69 -17.76
N ARG A 314 3.40 -13.47 -17.79
CA ARG A 314 2.71 -12.67 -18.82
C ARG A 314 3.10 -11.20 -18.77
N TYR A 315 3.09 -10.60 -17.57
CA TYR A 315 3.48 -9.21 -17.37
C TYR A 315 4.88 -8.91 -17.91
N LEU A 316 5.83 -9.81 -17.66
CA LEU A 316 7.21 -9.69 -18.14
C LEU A 316 7.30 -9.80 -19.68
N ARG A 317 6.35 -10.48 -20.33
CA ARG A 317 6.19 -10.49 -21.80
C ARG A 317 5.38 -9.30 -22.33
N LYS A 318 5.07 -8.30 -21.49
CA LYS A 318 4.22 -7.15 -21.81
C LYS A 318 2.78 -7.51 -22.15
N GLU A 319 2.26 -8.55 -21.51
CA GLU A 319 0.88 -9.01 -21.66
C GLU A 319 0.08 -8.81 -20.37
N GLY A 320 -1.19 -8.41 -20.50
CA GLY A 320 -2.15 -8.39 -19.42
C GLY A 320 -2.60 -9.81 -19.00
N PRO A 321 -3.42 -9.92 -17.95
CA PRO A 321 -3.90 -11.23 -17.48
C PRO A 321 -4.83 -11.89 -18.52
N ASN A 322 -4.77 -13.21 -18.61
CA ASN A 322 -5.73 -13.99 -19.39
C ASN A 322 -6.83 -14.52 -18.46
N LEU A 323 -7.99 -13.87 -18.45
CA LEU A 323 -9.15 -14.25 -17.64
C LEU A 323 -10.15 -15.12 -18.39
N SER A 324 -9.88 -15.48 -19.66
CA SER A 324 -10.78 -16.35 -20.45
C SER A 324 -10.75 -17.80 -19.97
N ILE A 325 -9.68 -18.22 -19.30
CA ILE A 325 -9.44 -19.58 -18.85
C ILE A 325 -9.49 -19.64 -17.32
N GLN A 326 -10.16 -20.67 -16.77
CA GLN A 326 -10.04 -21.04 -15.36
C GLN A 326 -9.02 -22.18 -15.26
N PRO A 327 -7.87 -21.98 -14.58
CA PRO A 327 -6.90 -23.03 -14.36
C PRO A 327 -7.48 -24.21 -13.54
N GLU A 328 -6.96 -25.40 -13.76
CA GLU A 328 -7.35 -26.56 -12.98
C GLU A 328 -6.97 -26.42 -11.50
N THR A 329 -7.81 -26.93 -10.62
CA THR A 329 -7.59 -26.87 -9.17
C THR A 329 -6.27 -27.54 -8.75
N ALA A 330 -5.89 -28.65 -9.41
CA ALA A 330 -4.63 -29.34 -9.12
C ALA A 330 -3.41 -28.45 -9.35
N PHE A 331 -3.42 -27.62 -10.39
CA PHE A 331 -2.39 -26.62 -10.66
C PHE A 331 -2.38 -25.50 -9.62
N LEU A 332 -3.54 -24.96 -9.27
CA LEU A 332 -3.68 -23.91 -8.26
C LEU A 332 -3.22 -24.39 -6.88
N ASN A 333 -3.43 -25.66 -6.53
CA ASN A 333 -3.00 -26.24 -5.27
C ASN A 333 -1.48 -26.18 -5.05
N GLN A 334 -0.70 -26.13 -6.13
CA GLN A 334 0.76 -26.03 -6.09
C GLN A 334 1.28 -24.59 -6.13
N SER A 335 0.39 -23.61 -6.29
CA SER A 335 0.75 -22.19 -6.42
C SER A 335 0.73 -21.50 -5.06
N PRO A 336 1.85 -20.89 -4.59
CA PRO A 336 1.91 -20.26 -3.25
C PRO A 336 1.07 -18.99 -3.14
N LEU A 337 0.93 -18.27 -4.24
CA LEU A 337 0.18 -17.02 -4.34
C LEU A 337 -0.83 -17.09 -5.48
N LEU A 338 -1.99 -16.55 -5.22
CA LEU A 338 -3.13 -16.57 -6.11
C LEU A 338 -3.68 -15.16 -6.33
N SER A 339 -4.26 -14.93 -7.49
CA SER A 339 -5.10 -13.76 -7.79
C SER A 339 -6.52 -14.20 -8.08
N ILE A 340 -7.50 -13.43 -7.61
CA ILE A 340 -8.92 -13.68 -7.78
C ILE A 340 -9.55 -12.48 -8.45
N VAL A 341 -10.31 -12.72 -9.51
CA VAL A 341 -11.13 -11.71 -10.19
C VAL A 341 -12.57 -12.19 -10.19
N ALA A 342 -13.47 -11.36 -9.65
CA ALA A 342 -14.89 -11.66 -9.62
C ALA A 342 -15.70 -10.49 -10.19
N SER A 343 -16.72 -10.79 -11.02
CA SER A 343 -17.58 -9.77 -11.64
C SER A 343 -18.88 -10.39 -12.14
N THR A 344 -19.97 -9.63 -12.12
CA THR A 344 -21.20 -9.98 -12.82
C THR A 344 -21.12 -9.72 -14.33
N GLN A 345 -20.16 -8.90 -14.78
CA GLN A 345 -19.92 -8.58 -16.19
C GLN A 345 -19.11 -9.70 -16.86
N LYS A 346 -19.74 -10.42 -17.79
CA LYS A 346 -19.10 -11.56 -18.49
C LYS A 346 -17.91 -11.15 -19.38
N ASP A 347 -17.90 -9.96 -19.91
CA ASP A 347 -16.86 -9.42 -20.80
C ASP A 347 -15.53 -9.08 -20.06
N ILE A 348 -15.55 -9.09 -18.73
CA ILE A 348 -14.33 -9.04 -17.89
C ILE A 348 -13.48 -10.31 -18.09
N PHE A 349 -14.11 -11.47 -18.30
CA PHE A 349 -13.43 -12.75 -18.40
C PHE A 349 -12.91 -13.02 -19.82
N ARG A 350 -11.86 -12.29 -20.21
CA ARG A 350 -11.21 -12.39 -21.51
C ARG A 350 -9.69 -12.37 -21.38
N ASP A 351 -8.98 -12.57 -22.48
CA ASP A 351 -7.55 -12.26 -22.57
C ASP A 351 -7.38 -10.75 -22.80
N TYR A 352 -6.53 -10.12 -21.96
CA TYR A 352 -6.26 -8.68 -22.03
C TYR A 352 -5.11 -8.33 -22.98
N GLY A 353 -4.43 -9.33 -23.52
CA GLY A 353 -3.43 -9.18 -24.58
C GLY A 353 -2.25 -8.26 -24.23
N PRO A 354 -1.53 -7.77 -25.24
CA PRO A 354 -0.34 -6.94 -25.02
C PRO A 354 -0.67 -5.51 -24.55
N PHE A 355 0.26 -4.90 -23.79
CA PHE A 355 0.25 -3.50 -23.43
C PHE A 355 1.49 -2.77 -23.98
N GLU A 356 1.34 -1.53 -24.44
CA GLU A 356 2.41 -0.76 -25.08
C GLU A 356 3.46 -0.26 -24.08
N LYS A 357 3.04 0.17 -22.89
CA LYS A 357 3.90 0.79 -21.87
C LYS A 357 3.83 0.01 -20.56
N ALA A 358 5.00 -0.27 -19.99
CA ALA A 358 5.11 -0.94 -18.70
C ALA A 358 4.45 -0.12 -17.59
N PRO A 359 3.43 -0.65 -16.89
CA PRO A 359 2.72 0.09 -15.84
C PRO A 359 3.64 0.53 -14.69
N HIS A 360 4.70 -0.23 -14.37
CA HIS A 360 5.67 0.08 -13.33
C HIS A 360 6.59 1.27 -13.65
N ALA A 361 6.56 1.79 -14.87
CA ALA A 361 7.36 2.94 -15.29
C ALA A 361 6.55 4.24 -15.41
N LYS A 362 5.40 4.34 -14.74
CA LYS A 362 4.59 5.56 -14.69
C LYS A 362 5.06 6.50 -13.56
N GLY A 363 5.18 7.78 -13.86
CA GLY A 363 5.60 8.83 -12.94
C GLY A 363 7.09 9.15 -13.05
N HIS A 364 7.69 9.66 -11.97
CA HIS A 364 9.12 9.97 -11.91
C HIS A 364 9.96 8.69 -11.98
N LEU A 365 10.87 8.62 -12.96
CA LEU A 365 11.72 7.46 -13.17
C LEU A 365 12.97 7.53 -12.27
N ALA A 366 13.24 6.47 -11.56
CA ALA A 366 14.44 6.34 -10.73
C ALA A 366 14.99 4.91 -10.74
N ILE A 367 16.26 4.77 -10.38
CA ILE A 367 16.87 3.45 -10.17
C ILE A 367 16.15 2.74 -9.04
N ASN A 368 15.80 1.48 -9.26
CA ASN A 368 15.20 0.60 -8.27
C ASN A 368 16.09 0.55 -7.01
N PRO A 369 15.55 0.80 -5.80
CA PRO A 369 16.32 0.78 -4.56
C PRO A 369 17.07 -0.52 -4.26
N LEU A 370 16.72 -1.63 -4.94
CA LEU A 370 17.47 -2.89 -4.86
C LEU A 370 18.85 -2.82 -5.55
N TYR A 371 19.15 -1.76 -6.31
CA TYR A 371 20.43 -1.60 -7.00
C TYR A 371 21.30 -0.58 -6.30
N THR A 372 22.59 -0.93 -6.07
CA THR A 372 23.65 0.00 -5.71
C THR A 372 24.35 0.47 -6.98
N ILE A 373 24.91 1.69 -6.93
CA ILE A 373 25.66 2.29 -8.04
C ILE A 373 27.14 2.29 -7.66
N GLU A 374 27.98 1.74 -8.51
CA GLU A 374 29.44 1.75 -8.40
C GLU A 374 30.05 2.41 -9.65
N VAL A 375 31.05 3.27 -9.47
CA VAL A 375 31.80 3.86 -10.58
C VAL A 375 32.80 2.83 -11.09
N VAL A 376 32.86 2.60 -12.39
CA VAL A 376 33.84 1.68 -12.97
C VAL A 376 35.19 2.37 -13.08
N GLU A 377 36.18 1.95 -12.26
CA GLU A 377 37.51 2.61 -12.21
C GLU A 377 38.28 2.59 -13.54
N SER A 378 38.11 1.51 -14.31
CA SER A 378 38.76 1.35 -15.62
C SER A 378 38.12 2.20 -16.71
N ASP A 379 36.90 2.68 -16.54
CA ASP A 379 36.15 3.49 -17.49
C ASP A 379 35.20 4.46 -16.76
N ARG A 380 35.69 5.69 -16.53
CA ARG A 380 34.93 6.74 -15.81
C ARG A 380 33.64 7.18 -16.53
N GLY A 381 33.43 6.77 -17.77
CA GLY A 381 32.20 6.97 -18.52
C GLY A 381 31.11 5.94 -18.17
N LYS A 382 31.43 4.90 -17.43
CA LYS A 382 30.49 3.82 -17.08
C LYS A 382 30.24 3.71 -15.58
N ILE A 383 29.06 3.23 -15.26
CA ILE A 383 28.66 2.83 -13.91
C ILE A 383 28.20 1.37 -13.94
N ARG A 384 28.41 0.70 -12.83
CA ARG A 384 27.93 -0.64 -12.57
C ARG A 384 26.77 -0.57 -11.60
N LEU A 385 25.63 -1.14 -12.00
CA LEU A 385 24.45 -1.32 -11.18
C LEU A 385 24.48 -2.76 -10.66
N HIS A 386 24.53 -2.94 -9.35
CA HIS A 386 24.59 -4.25 -8.72
C HIS A 386 23.36 -4.45 -7.83
N ARG A 387 22.57 -5.54 -8.09
CA ARG A 387 21.40 -5.88 -7.30
C ARG A 387 21.81 -6.44 -5.95
N ARG A 388 21.29 -5.85 -4.88
CA ARG A 388 21.49 -6.30 -3.50
C ARG A 388 20.15 -6.46 -2.80
N PHE A 389 19.84 -7.66 -2.37
CA PHE A 389 18.69 -7.89 -1.50
C PHE A 389 19.01 -7.42 -0.08
N PRO A 390 18.05 -6.76 0.62
CA PRO A 390 18.30 -6.17 1.93
C PRO A 390 18.46 -7.21 3.05
N SER A 391 17.95 -8.44 2.85
CA SER A 391 18.13 -9.58 3.75
C SER A 391 17.93 -10.89 3.01
N ARG A 392 18.42 -12.00 3.61
CA ARG A 392 18.19 -13.36 3.09
C ARG A 392 16.70 -13.70 3.05
N PHE A 393 15.95 -13.31 4.07
CA PHE A 393 14.49 -13.51 4.10
C PHE A 393 13.79 -12.81 2.92
N PHE A 394 14.17 -11.54 2.66
CA PHE A 394 13.63 -10.80 1.51
C PHE A 394 13.98 -11.47 0.18
N GLU A 395 15.21 -11.96 0.03
CA GLU A 395 15.68 -12.66 -1.18
C GLU A 395 14.89 -13.96 -1.42
N GLU A 396 14.67 -14.76 -0.38
CA GLU A 396 13.90 -16.00 -0.46
C GLU A 396 12.43 -15.71 -0.82
N ASP A 397 11.80 -14.72 -0.18
CA ASP A 397 10.39 -14.34 -0.41
C ASP A 397 10.15 -13.68 -1.77
N HIS A 398 11.17 -13.07 -2.37
CA HIS A 398 11.12 -12.39 -3.67
C HIS A 398 12.08 -13.00 -4.69
N SER A 399 12.36 -14.29 -4.60
CA SER A 399 13.30 -15.00 -5.48
C SER A 399 12.95 -14.88 -6.97
N GLU A 400 11.68 -14.67 -7.31
CA GLU A 400 11.21 -14.41 -8.67
C GLU A 400 11.89 -13.20 -9.33
N CYS A 401 12.35 -12.21 -8.53
CA CYS A 401 13.13 -11.07 -9.04
C CYS A 401 14.35 -11.51 -9.86
N LYS A 402 14.97 -12.64 -9.50
CA LYS A 402 16.15 -13.17 -10.21
C LYS A 402 15.89 -13.52 -11.68
N LYS A 403 14.63 -13.73 -12.06
CA LYS A 403 14.26 -14.08 -13.44
C LYS A 403 14.33 -12.90 -14.40
N PHE A 404 14.14 -11.67 -13.92
CA PHE A 404 14.02 -10.50 -14.77
C PHE A 404 14.91 -9.32 -14.37
N MET A 405 15.43 -9.33 -13.15
CA MET A 405 16.39 -8.36 -12.65
C MET A 405 17.81 -8.97 -12.71
N PRO A 406 18.71 -8.55 -13.61
CA PRO A 406 20.08 -9.04 -13.65
C PRO A 406 20.79 -8.72 -12.33
N GLU A 407 21.75 -9.56 -11.93
CA GLU A 407 22.54 -9.33 -10.72
C GLU A 407 23.44 -8.11 -10.89
N THR A 408 24.04 -7.97 -12.06
CA THR A 408 24.95 -6.86 -12.38
C THR A 408 24.75 -6.42 -13.82
N ILE A 409 24.77 -5.11 -14.06
CA ILE A 409 24.75 -4.51 -15.40
C ILE A 409 25.64 -3.28 -15.43
N GLU A 410 26.38 -3.09 -16.52
CA GLU A 410 27.14 -1.87 -16.80
C GLU A 410 26.40 -1.01 -17.82
N VAL A 411 26.31 0.27 -17.52
CA VAL A 411 25.65 1.28 -18.37
C VAL A 411 26.47 2.56 -18.40
N ASP A 412 26.26 3.41 -19.42
CA ASP A 412 26.87 4.72 -19.45
C ASP A 412 26.41 5.59 -18.27
N SER A 413 27.32 6.32 -17.67
CA SER A 413 27.03 7.21 -16.53
C SER A 413 26.00 8.31 -16.88
N THR A 414 25.86 8.63 -18.16
CA THR A 414 24.83 9.56 -18.67
C THR A 414 23.40 9.13 -18.35
N VAL A 415 23.16 7.84 -18.12
CA VAL A 415 21.84 7.33 -17.70
C VAL A 415 21.33 8.06 -16.45
N LEU A 416 22.21 8.37 -15.47
CA LEU A 416 21.80 9.08 -14.25
C LEU A 416 21.34 10.51 -14.54
N SER A 417 22.06 11.24 -15.40
CA SER A 417 21.69 12.59 -15.81
C SER A 417 20.43 12.60 -16.69
N ASP A 418 20.26 11.60 -17.54
CA ASP A 418 19.07 11.45 -18.37
C ASP A 418 17.83 11.14 -17.53
N LEU A 419 17.96 10.27 -16.52
CA LEU A 419 16.87 10.03 -15.55
C LEU A 419 16.52 11.30 -14.76
N ALA A 420 17.52 12.02 -14.26
CA ALA A 420 17.31 13.28 -13.54
C ALA A 420 16.65 14.36 -14.44
N GLY A 421 16.96 14.35 -15.73
CA GLY A 421 16.36 15.23 -16.75
C GLY A 421 15.01 14.73 -17.30
N GLY A 422 14.48 13.62 -16.80
CA GLY A 422 13.21 13.03 -17.26
C GLY A 422 13.24 12.49 -18.70
N LYS A 423 14.43 12.25 -19.27
CA LYS A 423 14.56 11.71 -20.62
C LYS A 423 14.29 10.20 -20.65
N ARG A 424 13.75 9.74 -21.77
CA ARG A 424 13.51 8.31 -22.04
C ARG A 424 14.34 7.87 -23.25
N THR A 425 15.57 7.46 -23.01
CA THR A 425 16.48 6.92 -24.04
C THR A 425 16.27 5.41 -24.21
N SER A 426 16.81 4.85 -25.31
CA SER A 426 16.77 3.38 -25.53
C SER A 426 17.49 2.59 -24.42
N ALA A 427 18.49 3.19 -23.79
CA ALA A 427 19.15 2.59 -22.61
C ALA A 427 18.20 2.55 -21.41
N ILE A 428 17.49 3.64 -21.14
CA ILE A 428 16.51 3.71 -20.06
C ILE A 428 15.33 2.75 -20.29
N GLU A 429 14.83 2.63 -21.54
CA GLU A 429 13.75 1.69 -21.85
C GLU A 429 14.17 0.24 -21.59
N ARG A 430 15.41 -0.15 -21.90
CA ARG A 430 15.94 -1.49 -21.54
C ARG A 430 16.00 -1.70 -20.03
N LEU A 431 16.39 -0.67 -19.26
CA LEU A 431 16.42 -0.76 -17.79
C LEU A 431 15.01 -0.83 -17.20
N ILE A 432 14.03 -0.20 -17.82
CA ILE A 432 12.61 -0.33 -17.45
C ILE A 432 12.15 -1.78 -17.68
N GLU A 433 12.43 -2.38 -18.84
CA GLU A 433 12.06 -3.76 -19.15
C GLU A 433 12.61 -4.75 -18.13
N GLN A 434 13.76 -4.48 -17.54
CA GLN A 434 14.40 -5.28 -16.51
C GLN A 434 14.03 -4.87 -15.07
N CYS A 435 13.06 -3.96 -14.89
CA CYS A 435 12.69 -3.40 -13.60
C CYS A 435 13.86 -2.79 -12.79
N ILE A 436 14.93 -2.38 -13.47
CA ILE A 436 16.06 -1.63 -12.89
C ILE A 436 15.68 -0.15 -12.75
N VAL A 437 14.84 0.37 -13.65
CA VAL A 437 14.26 1.71 -13.57
C VAL A 437 12.76 1.57 -13.33
N LEU A 438 12.28 2.27 -12.32
CA LEU A 438 10.89 2.23 -11.86
C LEU A 438 10.32 3.65 -11.74
N GLY A 439 9.02 3.77 -11.90
CA GLY A 439 8.27 4.99 -11.56
C GLY A 439 7.96 5.02 -10.07
N ILE A 440 8.75 5.75 -9.29
CA ILE A 440 8.57 5.90 -7.84
C ILE A 440 8.22 7.34 -7.45
N PRO A 441 7.63 7.61 -6.28
CA PRO A 441 7.41 8.98 -5.81
C PRO A 441 8.73 9.75 -5.63
N ASP A 442 8.73 11.06 -5.90
CA ASP A 442 9.94 11.92 -5.83
C ASP A 442 10.64 11.91 -4.48
N ASN A 443 9.88 11.80 -3.39
CA ASN A 443 10.39 11.79 -2.02
C ASN A 443 10.26 10.41 -1.37
N TYR A 444 10.37 9.32 -2.15
CA TYR A 444 10.22 7.99 -1.60
C TYR A 444 11.46 7.52 -0.85
N CYS A 445 12.60 7.41 -1.56
CA CYS A 445 13.91 7.12 -0.97
C CYS A 445 14.94 8.11 -1.54
N ARG A 446 16.02 8.35 -0.80
CA ARG A 446 17.19 8.96 -1.42
C ARG A 446 17.69 8.01 -2.50
N GLY A 447 17.86 8.51 -3.72
CA GLY A 447 18.45 7.70 -4.78
C GLY A 447 19.79 7.07 -4.33
N PRO A 448 20.16 5.91 -4.90
CA PRO A 448 21.43 5.31 -4.55
C PRO A 448 22.55 6.32 -4.81
N GLN A 449 23.28 6.67 -3.75
CA GLN A 449 24.48 7.52 -3.85
C GLN A 449 25.60 6.66 -4.40
N PRO A 450 26.45 7.17 -5.33
CA PRO A 450 27.65 6.46 -5.74
C PRO A 450 28.50 6.16 -4.50
N THR A 451 28.70 4.91 -4.19
CA THR A 451 29.66 4.53 -3.17
C THR A 451 31.07 4.74 -3.75
N PRO A 452 31.99 5.43 -3.04
CA PRO A 452 33.40 5.41 -3.43
C PRO A 452 33.85 3.95 -3.51
N ALA A 453 34.62 3.62 -4.53
CA ALA A 453 35.27 2.32 -4.59
C ALA A 453 36.10 2.11 -3.32
N ALA A 454 35.97 0.93 -2.72
CA ALA A 454 36.69 0.54 -1.49
C ALA A 454 38.13 0.24 -1.80
#